data_73138d3af5dd315e1770e1884486a492
#
_entry.id   73138d3af5dd315e1770e1884486a492
#
_cell.length_a   1.000
_cell.length_b   1.000
_cell.length_c   1.000
_cell.angle_alpha   90.00
_cell.angle_beta   90.00
_cell.angle_gamma   90.00
#
_symmetry.space_group_name_H-M   'P 1'
#
loop_
_entity.id
_entity.type
_entity.pdbx_description
1 polymer ?
#
loop_
_entity_poly.entity_id
_entity_poly.type
_entity_poly.pdbx_seq_one_letter_code
_entity_poly.pdbx_strand_id
1 'polypeptide(L)'
;MMKYLKWRNIIASALLAACVAFSASSARSADFGKPGDPVHLVVGHPCCYTEVWSVMVLRGKELWKKYLPQGSTVTYEIGLQGSTIVNSMLAKKQQIGYIGDLPAIIATTKNNVADVRIVGVSGVAYDQCNILLARKDAPDFKSADEAAKWLNGKQMAVPKGTCSDIFARSVFERANSQPAAYLNQNVEVITSGFRAGKLDGAAIWEPVASRLVHEGLARRIASGVDYGLKDSSYIIMSAELIEQRPDVVKGWLNAELDAQKFLTEAANADEVVKQVLTQTTGFPEKSLWMALYATYPKEQGGTNPRIELPFAFTPEVKGLIKKGVDFLHSIKGINSPELRPEAVMTQFADAVLEERKMKSPIGAVPALPDSAYHGK
;
A
#
# COMPACT_ATOMS: atom_id res chain seq x y z
N MET A 1 80.78 10.86 -23.69
CA MET A 1 80.26 9.57 -23.16
C MET A 1 80.39 9.62 -21.65
N MET A 2 79.33 9.50 -20.87
CA MET A 2 79.19 9.76 -19.41
C MET A 2 78.81 11.18 -19.02
N LYS A 3 77.49 11.44 -19.03
CA LYS A 3 76.80 12.46 -18.21
C LYS A 3 75.29 12.29 -18.31
N TYR A 4 74.77 11.11 -18.02
CA TYR A 4 73.32 10.89 -17.89
C TYR A 4 73.05 9.80 -16.85
N LEU A 5 73.27 10.08 -15.57
CA LEU A 5 72.83 9.19 -14.48
C LEU A 5 72.88 9.92 -13.15
N LYS A 6 72.05 10.88 -12.90
CA LYS A 6 71.86 11.44 -11.53
C LYS A 6 70.54 12.22 -11.31
N TRP A 7 69.45 11.91 -12.04
CA TRP A 7 68.18 12.59 -11.84
C TRP A 7 66.97 11.64 -11.74
N ARG A 8 67.18 10.49 -11.14
CA ARG A 8 66.09 9.48 -11.05
C ARG A 8 65.68 9.09 -9.62
N ASN A 9 66.16 9.73 -8.56
CA ASN A 9 65.90 9.33 -7.18
C ASN A 9 65.31 10.42 -6.27
N ILE A 10 64.70 11.48 -6.79
CA ILE A 10 64.07 12.51 -5.95
C ILE A 10 62.51 12.66 -6.16
N ILE A 11 61.92 11.85 -7.03
CA ILE A 11 60.47 11.89 -7.23
C ILE A 11 59.71 10.72 -6.58
N ALA A 12 60.40 9.83 -5.85
CA ALA A 12 59.78 8.64 -5.24
C ALA A 12 59.34 8.81 -3.77
N SER A 13 59.50 9.98 -3.15
CA SER A 13 59.21 10.17 -1.72
C SER A 13 58.10 11.17 -1.38
N ALA A 14 57.39 11.70 -2.37
CA ALA A 14 56.29 12.66 -2.12
C ALA A 14 54.89 12.15 -2.45
N LEU A 15 54.70 10.84 -2.71
CA LEU A 15 53.42 10.25 -3.13
C LEU A 15 52.85 9.24 -2.12
N LEU A 16 53.28 9.27 -0.86
CA LEU A 16 52.78 8.31 0.16
C LEU A 16 52.25 8.99 1.43
N ALA A 17 51.66 10.17 1.33
CA ALA A 17 51.02 10.83 2.48
C ALA A 17 49.65 11.44 2.16
N ALA A 18 49.00 11.04 1.06
CA ALA A 18 47.56 11.27 0.84
C ALA A 18 46.81 9.98 1.20
N CYS A 19 46.99 9.47 2.41
CA CYS A 19 46.03 8.54 3.02
C CYS A 19 44.73 9.32 3.23
N VAL A 20 43.86 9.12 2.28
CA VAL A 20 42.47 9.44 2.26
C VAL A 20 41.88 9.09 3.62
N ALA A 21 41.65 10.09 4.45
CA ALA A 21 40.64 10.02 5.50
C ALA A 21 39.29 9.86 4.80
N PHE A 22 38.98 8.66 4.33
CA PHE A 22 37.59 8.26 4.16
C PHE A 22 36.98 8.30 5.57
N SER A 23 36.52 9.47 5.97
CA SER A 23 35.54 9.59 7.03
C SER A 23 34.40 8.67 6.60
N ALA A 24 34.34 7.48 7.16
CA ALA A 24 33.16 6.69 7.19
C ALA A 24 32.11 7.64 7.78
N SER A 25 31.32 8.29 6.92
CA SER A 25 30.08 8.90 7.33
C SER A 25 29.24 7.72 7.81
N SER A 26 29.39 7.36 9.09
CA SER A 26 28.40 6.58 9.79
C SER A 26 27.10 7.31 9.49
N ALA A 27 26.20 6.65 8.76
CA ALA A 27 24.88 7.16 8.50
C ALA A 27 24.29 7.57 9.87
N ARG A 28 24.27 8.90 10.12
CA ARG A 28 23.81 9.43 11.39
C ARG A 28 22.35 9.03 11.49
N SER A 29 21.97 8.27 12.51
CA SER A 29 20.58 8.00 12.84
C SER A 29 19.85 9.34 12.84
N ALA A 30 18.66 9.38 12.23
CA ALA A 30 17.86 10.59 12.28
C ALA A 30 17.59 10.93 13.76
N ASP A 31 17.83 12.19 14.11
CA ASP A 31 17.55 12.70 15.45
C ASP A 31 16.16 13.35 15.43
N PHE A 32 15.21 12.72 16.11
CA PHE A 32 13.85 13.22 16.21
C PHE A 32 13.60 14.09 17.46
N GLY A 33 14.64 14.46 18.20
CA GLY A 33 14.51 15.23 19.45
C GLY A 33 13.97 14.41 20.61
N LYS A 34 13.53 15.09 21.65
CA LYS A 34 12.99 14.49 22.88
C LYS A 34 11.46 14.39 22.81
N PRO A 35 10.82 13.53 23.60
CA PRO A 35 9.37 13.54 23.74
C PRO A 35 8.83 14.94 24.03
N GLY A 36 7.83 15.36 23.24
CA GLY A 36 7.25 16.70 23.28
C GLY A 36 7.88 17.74 22.34
N ASP A 37 9.10 17.53 21.82
CA ASP A 37 9.71 18.42 20.82
C ASP A 37 8.97 18.30 19.48
N PRO A 38 8.90 19.41 18.69
CA PRO A 38 8.37 19.34 17.33
C PRO A 38 9.14 18.34 16.46
N VAL A 39 8.44 17.66 15.55
CA VAL A 39 9.04 16.73 14.61
C VAL A 39 8.75 17.14 13.17
N HIS A 40 9.66 16.78 12.28
CA HIS A 40 9.43 16.83 10.84
C HIS A 40 9.27 15.41 10.32
N LEU A 41 8.07 15.06 9.82
CA LEU A 41 7.77 13.74 9.31
C LEU A 41 7.58 13.77 7.78
N VAL A 42 8.11 12.76 7.12
CA VAL A 42 7.81 12.47 5.72
C VAL A 42 6.98 11.20 5.66
N VAL A 43 5.78 11.31 5.11
CA VAL A 43 4.78 10.24 5.04
C VAL A 43 4.61 9.81 3.59
N GLY A 44 4.87 8.54 3.32
CA GLY A 44 4.66 7.94 2.01
C GLY A 44 3.31 7.25 1.91
N HIS A 45 2.60 7.46 0.80
CA HIS A 45 1.39 6.69 0.50
C HIS A 45 1.20 6.52 -1.01
N PRO A 46 0.55 5.44 -1.48
CA PRO A 46 0.20 5.32 -2.89
C PRO A 46 -0.90 6.31 -3.26
N CYS A 47 -0.85 6.83 -4.49
CA CYS A 47 -1.91 7.69 -5.04
C CYS A 47 -3.26 6.96 -5.11
N CYS A 48 -3.19 5.66 -5.35
CA CYS A 48 -4.23 4.94 -6.05
C CYS A 48 -4.46 3.59 -5.38
N TYR A 49 -4.82 3.61 -4.09
CA TYR A 49 -5.20 2.43 -3.32
C TYR A 49 -6.16 2.81 -2.20
N THR A 50 -7.40 2.40 -2.32
CA THR A 50 -8.52 2.84 -1.49
C THR A 50 -8.44 2.45 -0.03
N GLU A 51 -7.86 1.31 0.30
CA GLU A 51 -7.72 0.86 1.70
C GLU A 51 -6.84 1.76 2.57
N VAL A 52 -6.06 2.64 1.95
CA VAL A 52 -5.23 3.60 2.68
C VAL A 52 -5.76 5.04 2.58
N TRP A 53 -7.00 5.25 2.13
CA TRP A 53 -7.53 6.60 1.98
C TRP A 53 -7.79 7.34 3.30
N SER A 54 -7.70 6.66 4.42
CA SER A 54 -7.60 7.32 5.73
C SER A 54 -6.47 8.35 5.77
N VAL A 55 -5.31 8.07 5.17
CA VAL A 55 -4.21 9.04 5.11
C VAL A 55 -4.55 10.28 4.27
N MET A 56 -5.39 10.15 3.24
CA MET A 56 -5.83 11.29 2.45
C MET A 56 -6.80 12.18 3.22
N VAL A 57 -7.69 11.59 4.02
CA VAL A 57 -8.54 12.31 4.98
C VAL A 57 -7.68 12.97 6.06
N LEU A 58 -6.74 12.23 6.63
CA LEU A 58 -5.81 12.72 7.66
C LEU A 58 -5.02 13.93 7.15
N ARG A 59 -4.49 13.87 5.93
CA ARG A 59 -3.77 14.94 5.25
C ARG A 59 -4.69 16.13 4.96
N GLY A 60 -5.81 15.89 4.29
CA GLY A 60 -6.71 16.95 3.83
C GLY A 60 -7.37 17.74 4.96
N LYS A 61 -7.63 17.07 6.10
CA LYS A 61 -8.18 17.67 7.32
C LYS A 61 -7.09 18.06 8.33
N GLU A 62 -5.83 17.83 8.03
CA GLU A 62 -4.67 18.10 8.89
C GLU A 62 -4.84 17.52 10.32
N LEU A 63 -5.45 16.33 10.43
CA LEU A 63 -5.82 15.74 11.74
C LEU A 63 -4.61 15.52 12.65
N TRP A 64 -3.43 15.35 12.07
CA TRP A 64 -2.18 15.20 12.81
C TRP A 64 -1.84 16.42 13.69
N LYS A 65 -2.28 17.63 13.33
CA LYS A 65 -2.04 18.85 14.13
C LYS A 65 -2.65 18.79 15.51
N LYS A 66 -3.69 17.99 15.69
CA LYS A 66 -4.36 17.80 16.98
C LYS A 66 -3.55 16.95 17.97
N TYR A 67 -2.67 16.11 17.45
CA TYR A 67 -2.04 15.05 18.23
C TYR A 67 -0.52 15.10 18.26
N LEU A 68 0.12 15.75 17.28
CA LEU A 68 1.57 15.93 17.30
C LEU A 68 1.97 17.18 18.09
N PRO A 69 3.19 17.22 18.64
CA PRO A 69 3.71 18.40 19.33
C PRO A 69 3.56 19.68 18.49
N GLN A 70 3.25 20.77 19.14
CA GLN A 70 3.12 22.09 18.47
C GLN A 70 4.41 22.45 17.73
N GLY A 71 4.29 22.94 16.49
CA GLY A 71 5.41 23.26 15.61
C GLY A 71 5.88 22.08 14.76
N SER A 72 5.30 20.88 14.92
CA SER A 72 5.57 19.75 14.03
C SER A 72 5.10 20.04 12.61
N THR A 73 5.80 19.44 11.63
CA THR A 73 5.46 19.54 10.20
C THR A 73 5.38 18.16 9.56
N VAL A 74 4.54 18.03 8.56
CA VAL A 74 4.35 16.78 7.81
C VAL A 74 4.43 17.05 6.32
N THR A 75 5.33 16.35 5.64
CA THR A 75 5.42 16.31 4.18
C THR A 75 4.87 14.99 3.68
N TYR A 76 4.07 15.02 2.62
CA TYR A 76 3.51 13.81 2.02
C TYR A 76 4.15 13.55 0.66
N GLU A 77 4.62 12.33 0.47
CA GLU A 77 5.17 11.84 -0.79
C GLU A 77 4.27 10.75 -1.37
N ILE A 78 3.84 10.97 -2.61
CA ILE A 78 2.94 10.04 -3.29
C ILE A 78 3.76 9.08 -4.14
N GLY A 79 3.61 7.78 -3.89
CA GLY A 79 4.15 6.71 -4.72
C GLY A 79 3.12 6.14 -5.67
N LEU A 80 3.57 5.59 -6.80
CA LEU A 80 2.69 4.91 -7.74
C LEU A 80 2.15 3.59 -7.17
N GLN A 81 2.96 2.92 -6.35
CA GLN A 81 2.66 1.61 -5.75
C GLN A 81 3.50 1.37 -4.49
N GLY A 82 3.15 0.34 -3.71
CA GLY A 82 3.78 0.06 -2.42
C GLY A 82 5.29 -0.11 -2.46
N SER A 83 5.85 -0.70 -3.52
CA SER A 83 7.31 -0.85 -3.68
C SER A 83 8.07 0.49 -3.73
N THR A 84 7.45 1.55 -4.25
CA THR A 84 8.03 2.90 -4.22
C THR A 84 8.17 3.41 -2.79
N ILE A 85 7.14 3.22 -1.97
CA ILE A 85 7.14 3.59 -0.56
C ILE A 85 8.18 2.78 0.22
N VAL A 86 8.21 1.46 0.02
CA VAL A 86 9.22 0.58 0.63
C VAL A 86 10.63 1.07 0.32
N ASN A 87 10.95 1.35 -0.94
CA ASN A 87 12.27 1.83 -1.34
C ASN A 87 12.63 3.18 -0.69
N SER A 88 11.68 4.09 -0.57
CA SER A 88 11.90 5.38 0.10
C SER A 88 12.14 5.21 1.61
N MET A 89 11.42 4.30 2.27
CA MET A 89 11.64 3.97 3.68
C MET A 89 12.99 3.28 3.90
N LEU A 90 13.37 2.31 3.05
CA LEU A 90 14.68 1.66 3.10
C LEU A 90 15.82 2.65 2.83
N ALA A 91 15.59 3.68 2.03
CA ALA A 91 16.50 4.80 1.82
C ALA A 91 16.45 5.86 2.95
N LYS A 92 15.68 5.63 4.02
CA LYS A 92 15.46 6.52 5.17
C LYS A 92 14.91 7.92 4.80
N LYS A 93 14.23 8.03 3.64
CA LYS A 93 13.60 9.27 3.17
C LYS A 93 12.21 9.49 3.77
N GLN A 94 11.55 8.42 4.20
CA GLN A 94 10.22 8.44 4.79
C GLN A 94 10.25 7.76 6.16
N GLN A 95 9.53 8.29 7.13
CA GLN A 95 9.41 7.74 8.47
C GLN A 95 8.14 6.93 8.67
N ILE A 96 7.08 7.26 7.93
CA ILE A 96 5.77 6.62 7.97
C ILE A 96 5.37 6.23 6.56
N GLY A 97 4.82 5.04 6.39
CA GLY A 97 4.30 4.56 5.12
C GLY A 97 2.93 3.91 5.26
N TYR A 98 2.08 4.11 4.25
CA TYR A 98 0.80 3.44 4.09
C TYR A 98 0.88 2.55 2.87
N ILE A 99 0.70 1.25 3.02
CA ILE A 99 0.88 0.29 1.92
C ILE A 99 0.05 -0.98 2.12
N GLY A 100 -0.14 -1.74 1.03
CA GLY A 100 -0.76 -3.07 1.08
C GLY A 100 0.12 -4.10 1.80
N ASP A 101 -0.43 -5.27 2.01
CA ASP A 101 0.10 -6.37 2.82
C ASP A 101 1.49 -6.86 2.38
N LEU A 102 1.64 -7.33 1.14
CA LEU A 102 2.91 -7.93 0.71
C LEU A 102 4.08 -6.94 0.72
N PRO A 103 3.94 -5.69 0.22
CA PRO A 103 4.98 -4.69 0.36
C PRO A 103 5.34 -4.39 1.83
N ALA A 104 4.35 -4.36 2.75
CA ALA A 104 4.60 -4.16 4.17
C ALA A 104 5.44 -5.31 4.76
N ILE A 105 5.07 -6.55 4.46
CA ILE A 105 5.81 -7.74 4.89
C ILE A 105 7.24 -7.68 4.34
N ILE A 106 7.43 -7.41 3.04
CA ILE A 106 8.76 -7.30 2.43
C ILE A 106 9.60 -6.22 3.13
N ALA A 107 9.02 -5.05 3.44
CA ALA A 107 9.74 -3.98 4.14
C ALA A 107 10.31 -4.46 5.48
N THR A 108 9.53 -5.21 6.27
CA THR A 108 9.98 -5.71 7.58
C THR A 108 11.12 -6.72 7.50
N THR A 109 11.30 -7.40 6.36
CA THR A 109 12.38 -8.39 6.17
C THR A 109 13.71 -7.77 5.71
N LYS A 110 13.75 -6.46 5.45
CA LYS A 110 14.95 -5.72 4.99
C LYS A 110 15.65 -4.97 6.12
N ASN A 111 15.50 -5.44 7.36
CA ASN A 111 16.02 -4.78 8.56
C ASN A 111 17.57 -4.61 8.56
N ASN A 112 18.30 -5.36 7.75
CA ASN A 112 19.71 -5.15 7.51
C ASN A 112 20.03 -3.88 6.68
N VAL A 113 19.05 -3.32 5.99
CA VAL A 113 19.15 -2.05 5.22
C VAL A 113 18.56 -0.91 6.03
N ALA A 114 17.31 -1.03 6.43
CA ALA A 114 16.62 -0.15 7.35
C ALA A 114 15.54 -0.94 8.10
N ASP A 115 15.44 -0.76 9.41
CA ASP A 115 14.45 -1.42 10.23
C ASP A 115 13.10 -0.69 10.10
N VAL A 116 12.14 -1.37 9.44
CA VAL A 116 10.76 -0.92 9.26
C VAL A 116 9.83 -1.90 9.95
N ARG A 117 8.83 -1.39 10.65
CA ARG A 117 7.89 -2.19 11.44
C ARG A 117 6.43 -1.82 11.13
N ILE A 118 5.54 -2.79 11.17
CA ILE A 118 4.09 -2.60 11.03
C ILE A 118 3.52 -2.20 12.38
N VAL A 119 2.78 -1.09 12.46
CA VAL A 119 2.29 -0.52 13.72
C VAL A 119 0.77 -0.36 13.79
N GLY A 120 0.06 -0.50 12.67
CA GLY A 120 -1.39 -0.36 12.60
C GLY A 120 -1.98 -0.92 11.32
N VAL A 121 -3.29 -1.06 11.29
CA VAL A 121 -4.06 -1.59 10.16
C VAL A 121 -4.90 -0.46 9.57
N SER A 122 -4.77 -0.24 8.26
CA SER A 122 -5.55 0.80 7.56
C SER A 122 -6.88 0.26 7.05
N GLY A 123 -6.94 -1.02 6.65
CA GLY A 123 -8.15 -1.64 6.16
C GLY A 123 -8.00 -3.13 5.88
N VAL A 124 -9.15 -3.81 5.77
CA VAL A 124 -9.27 -5.20 5.32
C VAL A 124 -10.46 -5.28 4.39
N ALA A 125 -10.29 -5.88 3.22
CA ALA A 125 -11.35 -5.92 2.22
C ALA A 125 -11.32 -7.19 1.36
N TYR A 126 -12.46 -7.53 0.77
CA TYR A 126 -12.55 -8.55 -0.26
C TYR A 126 -12.30 -7.99 -1.66
N ASP A 127 -12.62 -6.71 -1.89
CA ASP A 127 -12.80 -6.16 -3.22
C ASP A 127 -12.13 -4.79 -3.43
N GLN A 128 -11.07 -4.51 -2.65
CA GLN A 128 -10.28 -3.30 -2.86
C GLN A 128 -8.95 -3.58 -3.60
N CYS A 129 -8.31 -4.72 -3.36
CA CYS A 129 -7.16 -5.18 -4.12
C CYS A 129 -7.47 -6.38 -5.03
N ASN A 130 -8.42 -7.19 -4.63
CA ASN A 130 -8.74 -8.47 -5.24
C ASN A 130 -9.87 -8.32 -6.26
N ILE A 131 -9.60 -7.66 -7.39
CA ILE A 131 -10.59 -7.41 -8.45
C ILE A 131 -10.12 -8.04 -9.75
N LEU A 132 -10.97 -8.85 -10.36
CA LEU A 132 -10.76 -9.39 -11.71
C LEU A 132 -11.58 -8.59 -12.71
N LEU A 133 -10.89 -8.08 -13.74
CA LEU A 133 -11.48 -7.36 -14.85
C LEU A 133 -11.36 -8.18 -16.14
N ALA A 134 -12.37 -8.08 -16.98
CA ALA A 134 -12.31 -8.48 -18.38
C ALA A 134 -12.47 -7.25 -19.28
N ARG A 135 -12.01 -7.34 -20.53
CA ARG A 135 -12.30 -6.32 -21.55
C ARG A 135 -13.81 -6.13 -21.72
N LYS A 136 -14.24 -4.93 -22.12
CA LYS A 136 -15.66 -4.53 -22.12
C LYS A 136 -16.55 -5.42 -23.01
N ASP A 137 -16.00 -5.96 -24.07
CA ASP A 137 -16.70 -6.79 -25.08
C ASP A 137 -16.60 -8.31 -24.78
N ALA A 138 -16.11 -8.70 -23.58
CA ALA A 138 -16.19 -10.06 -23.09
C ALA A 138 -17.66 -10.51 -22.94
N PRO A 139 -18.00 -11.81 -23.07
CA PRO A 139 -19.35 -12.29 -22.86
C PRO A 139 -19.83 -12.07 -21.42
N ASP A 140 -21.14 -12.11 -21.19
CA ASP A 140 -21.68 -12.13 -19.83
C ASP A 140 -21.36 -13.47 -19.18
N PHE A 141 -21.01 -13.43 -17.90
CA PHE A 141 -20.67 -14.60 -17.10
C PHE A 141 -21.72 -14.82 -16.02
N LYS A 142 -22.06 -16.08 -15.77
CA LYS A 142 -23.00 -16.48 -14.71
C LYS A 142 -22.32 -16.63 -13.36
N SER A 143 -20.98 -16.74 -13.35
CA SER A 143 -20.18 -16.90 -12.14
C SER A 143 -18.74 -16.43 -12.35
N ALA A 144 -18.04 -16.19 -11.23
CA ALA A 144 -16.62 -15.88 -11.23
C ALA A 144 -15.77 -17.02 -11.84
N ASP A 145 -16.13 -18.29 -11.60
CA ASP A 145 -15.44 -19.43 -12.19
C ASP A 145 -15.61 -19.50 -13.72
N GLU A 146 -16.77 -19.15 -14.26
CA GLU A 146 -16.99 -19.05 -15.70
C GLU A 146 -16.12 -17.96 -16.32
N ALA A 147 -16.05 -16.80 -15.68
CA ALA A 147 -15.19 -15.70 -16.09
C ALA A 147 -13.71 -16.09 -16.06
N ALA A 148 -13.25 -16.76 -15.02
CA ALA A 148 -11.88 -17.26 -14.92
C ALA A 148 -11.55 -18.31 -16.02
N LYS A 149 -12.48 -19.20 -16.32
CA LYS A 149 -12.34 -20.16 -17.43
C LYS A 149 -12.31 -19.49 -18.79
N TRP A 150 -13.06 -18.40 -18.98
CA TRP A 150 -13.02 -17.62 -20.22
C TRP A 150 -11.65 -16.98 -20.45
N LEU A 151 -10.93 -16.61 -19.39
CA LEU A 151 -9.56 -16.08 -19.46
C LEU A 151 -8.51 -17.15 -19.79
N ASN A 152 -8.87 -18.45 -19.84
CA ASN A 152 -7.96 -19.50 -20.28
C ASN A 152 -7.43 -19.24 -21.69
N GLY A 153 -6.12 -19.32 -21.87
CA GLY A 153 -5.47 -19.07 -23.16
C GLY A 153 -5.48 -17.60 -23.62
N LYS A 154 -5.84 -16.63 -22.78
CA LYS A 154 -5.93 -15.20 -23.10
C LYS A 154 -4.79 -14.37 -22.51
N GLN A 155 -4.75 -13.08 -22.86
CA GLN A 155 -3.76 -12.11 -22.39
C GLN A 155 -4.20 -11.51 -21.06
N MET A 156 -3.48 -11.82 -20.00
CA MET A 156 -3.77 -11.35 -18.64
C MET A 156 -2.59 -10.55 -18.08
N ALA A 157 -2.88 -9.45 -17.41
CA ALA A 157 -1.86 -8.65 -16.74
C ALA A 157 -2.16 -8.47 -15.24
N VAL A 158 -1.10 -8.39 -14.45
CA VAL A 158 -1.17 -8.17 -12.99
C VAL A 158 0.13 -7.52 -12.51
N PRO A 159 0.10 -6.64 -11.50
CA PRO A 159 1.30 -6.22 -10.81
C PRO A 159 1.78 -7.36 -9.89
N LYS A 160 2.78 -8.13 -10.32
CA LYS A 160 3.28 -9.29 -9.58
C LYS A 160 3.87 -8.89 -8.22
N GLY A 161 3.73 -9.77 -7.23
CA GLY A 161 4.17 -9.54 -5.86
C GLY A 161 3.25 -8.60 -5.06
N THR A 162 1.98 -8.54 -5.44
CA THR A 162 0.93 -7.78 -4.75
C THR A 162 -0.25 -8.68 -4.37
N CYS A 163 -1.19 -8.16 -3.58
CA CYS A 163 -2.48 -8.80 -3.29
C CYS A 163 -3.20 -9.28 -4.56
N SER A 164 -3.23 -8.47 -5.62
CA SER A 164 -3.83 -8.86 -6.91
C SER A 164 -3.14 -10.07 -7.56
N ASP A 165 -1.82 -10.26 -7.34
CA ASP A 165 -1.10 -11.44 -7.85
C ASP A 165 -1.50 -12.72 -7.09
N ILE A 166 -1.59 -12.65 -5.75
CA ILE A 166 -2.10 -13.79 -4.95
C ILE A 166 -3.51 -14.15 -5.40
N PHE A 167 -4.37 -13.14 -5.49
CA PHE A 167 -5.76 -13.31 -5.90
C PHE A 167 -5.86 -13.98 -7.28
N ALA A 168 -5.19 -13.42 -8.30
CA ALA A 168 -5.25 -13.95 -9.66
C ALA A 168 -4.75 -15.41 -9.74
N ARG A 169 -3.66 -15.76 -9.06
CA ARG A 169 -3.16 -17.14 -9.00
C ARG A 169 -4.19 -18.08 -8.38
N SER A 170 -4.77 -17.71 -7.25
CA SER A 170 -5.82 -18.50 -6.58
C SER A 170 -7.05 -18.68 -7.45
N VAL A 171 -7.46 -17.64 -8.20
CA VAL A 171 -8.57 -17.70 -9.16
C VAL A 171 -8.29 -18.73 -10.25
N PHE A 172 -7.12 -18.65 -10.90
CA PHE A 172 -6.77 -19.54 -12.00
C PHE A 172 -6.55 -20.98 -11.54
N GLU A 173 -5.93 -21.18 -10.39
CA GLU A 173 -5.77 -22.51 -9.78
C GLU A 173 -7.14 -23.14 -9.51
N ARG A 174 -8.05 -22.44 -8.85
CA ARG A 174 -9.40 -22.92 -8.53
C ARG A 174 -10.23 -23.22 -9.78
N ALA A 175 -10.13 -22.38 -10.81
CA ALA A 175 -10.84 -22.56 -12.07
C ALA A 175 -10.21 -23.63 -12.98
N ASN A 176 -9.05 -24.20 -12.59
CA ASN A 176 -8.23 -25.07 -13.43
C ASN A 176 -8.04 -24.46 -14.83
N SER A 177 -7.65 -23.17 -14.86
CA SER A 177 -7.44 -22.41 -16.09
C SER A 177 -6.08 -21.71 -16.05
N GLN A 178 -5.56 -21.37 -17.24
CA GLN A 178 -4.28 -20.69 -17.34
C GLN A 178 -4.31 -19.70 -18.51
N PRO A 179 -3.97 -18.42 -18.30
CA PRO A 179 -3.83 -17.48 -19.39
C PRO A 179 -2.64 -17.85 -20.28
N ALA A 180 -2.72 -17.55 -21.57
CA ALA A 180 -1.60 -17.74 -22.52
C ALA A 180 -0.42 -16.83 -22.15
N ALA A 181 -0.70 -15.63 -21.62
CA ALA A 181 0.30 -14.75 -21.10
C ALA A 181 -0.16 -14.18 -19.75
N TYR A 182 0.69 -14.33 -18.73
CA TYR A 182 0.51 -13.76 -17.39
C TYR A 182 1.59 -12.68 -17.19
N LEU A 183 1.25 -11.45 -17.61
CA LEU A 183 2.19 -10.35 -17.74
C LEU A 183 2.38 -9.61 -16.42
N ASN A 184 3.64 -9.32 -16.08
CA ASN A 184 3.95 -8.41 -14.98
C ASN A 184 3.92 -6.96 -15.45
N GLN A 185 2.89 -6.22 -15.13
CA GLN A 185 2.71 -4.83 -15.55
C GLN A 185 2.23 -3.97 -14.40
N ASN A 186 2.69 -2.72 -14.34
CA ASN A 186 2.16 -1.73 -13.41
C ASN A 186 0.80 -1.21 -13.89
N VAL A 187 0.11 -0.48 -13.02
CA VAL A 187 -1.27 -0.01 -13.24
C VAL A 187 -1.43 0.88 -14.47
N GLU A 188 -0.44 1.69 -14.81
CA GLU A 188 -0.49 2.59 -15.97
C GLU A 188 -0.32 1.81 -17.28
N VAL A 189 0.54 0.80 -17.28
CA VAL A 189 0.73 -0.10 -18.44
C VAL A 189 -0.52 -0.95 -18.65
N ILE A 190 -1.14 -1.47 -17.58
CA ILE A 190 -2.42 -2.19 -17.65
C ILE A 190 -3.52 -1.29 -18.25
N THR A 191 -3.64 -0.05 -17.76
CA THR A 191 -4.59 0.94 -18.29
C THR A 191 -4.39 1.16 -19.79
N SER A 192 -3.15 1.36 -20.20
CA SER A 192 -2.78 1.55 -21.62
C SER A 192 -3.05 0.30 -22.44
N GLY A 193 -2.83 -0.89 -21.86
CA GLY A 193 -3.10 -2.18 -22.49
C GLY A 193 -4.59 -2.39 -22.81
N PHE A 194 -5.49 -2.03 -21.88
CA PHE A 194 -6.93 -2.05 -22.14
C PHE A 194 -7.34 -1.03 -23.21
N ARG A 195 -6.85 0.21 -23.14
CA ARG A 195 -7.11 1.23 -24.18
C ARG A 195 -6.68 0.79 -25.57
N ALA A 196 -5.56 0.07 -25.66
CA ALA A 196 -5.04 -0.44 -26.91
C ALA A 196 -5.69 -1.78 -27.37
N GLY A 197 -6.62 -2.34 -26.60
CA GLY A 197 -7.24 -3.64 -26.88
C GLY A 197 -6.26 -4.84 -26.84
N LYS A 198 -5.13 -4.69 -26.09
CA LYS A 198 -4.08 -5.71 -26.01
C LYS A 198 -4.24 -6.65 -24.81
N LEU A 199 -5.15 -6.35 -23.91
CA LEU A 199 -5.42 -7.17 -22.72
C LEU A 199 -6.84 -7.71 -22.80
N ASP A 200 -7.00 -8.99 -22.50
CA ASP A 200 -8.31 -9.63 -22.32
C ASP A 200 -8.78 -9.50 -20.87
N GLY A 201 -7.85 -9.47 -19.92
CA GLY A 201 -8.15 -9.32 -18.50
C GLY A 201 -7.01 -8.75 -17.70
N ALA A 202 -7.33 -8.35 -16.46
CA ALA A 202 -6.35 -7.95 -15.47
C ALA A 202 -6.87 -8.25 -14.05
N ALA A 203 -5.97 -8.56 -13.12
CA ALA A 203 -6.26 -8.42 -11.71
C ALA A 203 -5.58 -7.17 -11.18
N ILE A 204 -6.34 -6.32 -10.48
CA ILE A 204 -5.92 -4.97 -10.12
C ILE A 204 -6.72 -4.47 -8.91
N TRP A 205 -6.35 -3.33 -8.38
CA TRP A 205 -6.96 -2.70 -7.23
C TRP A 205 -7.72 -1.41 -7.55
N GLU A 206 -8.54 -0.98 -6.60
CA GLU A 206 -9.20 0.32 -6.63
C GLU A 206 -8.23 1.48 -6.33
N PRO A 207 -8.42 2.66 -6.92
CA PRO A 207 -9.53 3.08 -7.78
C PRO A 207 -9.30 2.83 -9.28
N VAL A 208 -8.23 2.14 -9.67
CA VAL A 208 -7.89 1.92 -11.09
C VAL A 208 -8.93 1.02 -11.74
N ALA A 209 -9.41 0.00 -11.03
CA ALA A 209 -10.47 -0.87 -11.54
C ALA A 209 -11.75 -0.06 -11.88
N SER A 210 -12.22 0.75 -10.95
CA SER A 210 -13.39 1.62 -11.17
C SER A 210 -13.17 2.66 -12.25
N ARG A 211 -11.96 3.21 -12.41
CA ARG A 211 -11.64 4.09 -13.54
C ARG A 211 -11.80 3.38 -14.86
N LEU A 212 -11.23 2.18 -15.01
CA LEU A 212 -11.34 1.40 -16.25
C LEU A 212 -12.78 1.03 -16.59
N VAL A 213 -13.59 0.72 -15.57
CA VAL A 213 -15.03 0.46 -15.73
C VAL A 213 -15.78 1.73 -16.13
N HIS A 214 -15.53 2.84 -15.45
CA HIS A 214 -16.17 4.13 -15.73
C HIS A 214 -15.84 4.64 -17.14
N GLU A 215 -14.60 4.48 -17.60
CA GLU A 215 -14.15 4.83 -18.95
C GLU A 215 -14.67 3.84 -20.03
N GLY A 216 -15.39 2.80 -19.65
CA GLY A 216 -15.90 1.79 -20.58
C GLY A 216 -14.83 0.95 -21.27
N LEU A 217 -13.66 0.79 -20.65
CA LEU A 217 -12.52 0.02 -21.17
C LEU A 217 -12.54 -1.43 -20.69
N ALA A 218 -13.06 -1.67 -19.50
CA ALA A 218 -13.15 -2.97 -18.89
C ALA A 218 -14.47 -3.10 -18.11
N ARG A 219 -14.77 -4.31 -17.68
CA ARG A 219 -15.85 -4.58 -16.73
C ARG A 219 -15.36 -5.52 -15.64
N ARG A 220 -15.90 -5.32 -14.45
CA ARG A 220 -15.64 -6.13 -13.28
C ARG A 220 -16.38 -7.46 -13.44
N ILE A 221 -15.69 -8.58 -13.18
CA ILE A 221 -16.21 -9.93 -13.41
C ILE A 221 -16.10 -10.84 -12.17
N ALA A 222 -15.29 -10.48 -11.20
CA ALA A 222 -15.14 -11.17 -9.92
C ALA A 222 -14.36 -10.33 -8.92
N SER A 223 -14.44 -10.71 -7.66
CA SER A 223 -13.55 -10.19 -6.61
C SER A 223 -13.16 -11.25 -5.60
N GLY A 224 -12.40 -10.86 -4.58
CA GLY A 224 -12.01 -11.72 -3.49
C GLY A 224 -13.18 -12.38 -2.75
N VAL A 225 -14.36 -11.76 -2.72
CA VAL A 225 -15.53 -12.35 -2.05
C VAL A 225 -15.97 -13.67 -2.67
N ASP A 226 -15.84 -13.81 -4.00
CA ASP A 226 -16.20 -15.04 -4.72
C ASP A 226 -15.29 -16.22 -4.35
N TYR A 227 -14.11 -15.91 -3.82
CA TYR A 227 -13.07 -16.89 -3.49
C TYR A 227 -12.76 -16.96 -1.99
N GLY A 228 -13.43 -16.15 -1.15
CA GLY A 228 -13.13 -16.06 0.28
C GLY A 228 -11.74 -15.47 0.57
N LEU A 229 -11.25 -14.60 -0.31
CA LEU A 229 -9.93 -13.99 -0.22
C LEU A 229 -10.03 -12.52 0.15
N LYS A 230 -9.63 -12.18 1.36
CA LYS A 230 -9.39 -10.80 1.80
C LYS A 230 -7.92 -10.44 1.63
N ASP A 231 -7.66 -9.19 1.41
CA ASP A 231 -6.38 -8.52 1.57
C ASP A 231 -6.43 -7.52 2.72
N SER A 232 -5.30 -6.92 3.03
CA SER A 232 -5.17 -5.96 4.11
C SER A 232 -4.13 -4.90 3.78
N SER A 233 -4.23 -3.77 4.43
CA SER A 233 -3.28 -2.67 4.31
C SER A 233 -2.81 -2.21 5.68
N TYR A 234 -1.58 -1.67 5.71
CA TYR A 234 -0.88 -1.40 6.94
C TYR A 234 -0.25 -0.03 6.97
N ILE A 235 -0.09 0.45 8.20
CA ILE A 235 0.76 1.58 8.55
C ILE A 235 2.09 1.02 9.00
N ILE A 236 3.16 1.42 8.31
CA ILE A 236 4.53 1.04 8.64
C ILE A 236 5.31 2.26 9.09
N MET A 237 6.22 2.08 10.04
CA MET A 237 7.07 3.15 10.55
C MET A 237 8.52 2.70 10.68
N SER A 238 9.45 3.64 10.56
CA SER A 238 10.86 3.37 10.85
C SER A 238 11.06 3.06 12.32
N ALA A 239 11.89 2.07 12.64
CA ALA A 239 12.22 1.72 14.03
C ALA A 239 12.86 2.90 14.77
N GLU A 240 13.65 3.72 14.08
CA GLU A 240 14.27 4.91 14.65
C GLU A 240 13.21 5.89 15.20
N LEU A 241 12.11 6.12 14.46
CA LEU A 241 10.98 6.95 14.94
C LEU A 241 10.28 6.27 16.12
N ILE A 242 10.00 4.98 16.01
CA ILE A 242 9.29 4.21 17.04
C ILE A 242 10.04 4.24 18.38
N GLU A 243 11.35 4.06 18.34
CA GLU A 243 12.20 3.95 19.54
C GLU A 243 12.48 5.30 20.19
N GLN A 244 12.70 6.34 19.37
CA GLN A 244 13.00 7.68 19.89
C GLN A 244 11.75 8.46 20.28
N ARG A 245 10.62 8.28 19.56
CA ARG A 245 9.43 9.10 19.70
C ARG A 245 8.13 8.27 19.74
N PRO A 246 7.99 7.39 20.74
CA PRO A 246 6.73 6.64 20.93
C PRO A 246 5.51 7.56 21.15
N ASP A 247 5.71 8.78 21.65
CA ASP A 247 4.70 9.82 21.74
C ASP A 247 4.17 10.26 20.36
N VAL A 248 5.06 10.41 19.39
CA VAL A 248 4.71 10.76 18.00
C VAL A 248 3.99 9.59 17.31
N VAL A 249 4.44 8.35 17.51
CA VAL A 249 3.76 7.15 17.00
C VAL A 249 2.32 7.10 17.51
N LYS A 250 2.12 7.28 18.82
CA LYS A 250 0.80 7.30 19.43
C LYS A 250 -0.06 8.47 18.93
N GLY A 251 0.55 9.66 18.82
CA GLY A 251 -0.12 10.84 18.26
C GLY A 251 -0.59 10.61 16.82
N TRP A 252 0.27 10.03 15.98
CA TRP A 252 -0.08 9.69 14.60
C TRP A 252 -1.23 8.68 14.52
N LEU A 253 -1.19 7.61 15.32
CA LEU A 253 -2.25 6.61 15.35
C LEU A 253 -3.57 7.17 15.90
N ASN A 254 -3.56 8.15 16.81
CA ASN A 254 -4.77 8.87 17.19
C ASN A 254 -5.37 9.68 16.04
N ALA A 255 -4.53 10.35 15.24
CA ALA A 255 -4.98 11.06 14.03
C ALA A 255 -5.54 10.08 12.99
N GLU A 256 -4.91 8.93 12.82
CA GLU A 256 -5.36 7.86 11.94
C GLU A 256 -6.72 7.28 12.38
N LEU A 257 -6.90 7.07 13.69
CA LEU A 257 -8.17 6.61 14.24
C LEU A 257 -9.32 7.59 13.92
N ASP A 258 -9.08 8.90 14.09
CA ASP A 258 -10.08 9.92 13.70
C ASP A 258 -10.36 9.90 12.19
N ALA A 259 -9.33 9.69 11.35
CA ALA A 259 -9.48 9.59 9.90
C ALA A 259 -10.27 8.34 9.48
N GLN A 260 -9.97 7.18 10.07
CA GLN A 260 -10.73 5.95 9.80
C GLN A 260 -12.19 6.08 10.25
N LYS A 261 -12.45 6.67 11.43
CA LYS A 261 -13.83 6.94 11.86
C LYS A 261 -14.56 7.85 10.88
N PHE A 262 -13.90 8.85 10.33
CA PHE A 262 -14.49 9.72 9.32
C PHE A 262 -14.94 8.94 8.08
N LEU A 263 -14.20 7.90 7.67
CA LEU A 263 -14.55 7.02 6.56
C LEU A 263 -15.79 6.14 6.83
N THR A 264 -16.09 5.81 8.09
CA THR A 264 -17.24 4.95 8.43
C THR A 264 -18.59 5.65 8.26
N GLU A 265 -18.60 6.97 8.23
CA GLU A 265 -19.82 7.78 8.17
C GLU A 265 -20.24 8.01 6.72
N ALA A 266 -21.33 7.36 6.29
CA ALA A 266 -21.86 7.50 4.91
C ALA A 266 -22.08 8.96 4.50
N ALA A 267 -22.48 9.83 5.44
CA ALA A 267 -22.67 11.26 5.21
C ALA A 267 -21.39 12.00 4.79
N ASN A 268 -20.22 11.43 5.04
CA ASN A 268 -18.93 12.01 4.68
C ASN A 268 -18.46 11.60 3.27
N ALA A 269 -19.18 10.74 2.55
CA ALA A 269 -18.71 10.15 1.30
C ALA A 269 -18.26 11.18 0.27
N ASP A 270 -19.04 12.24 0.03
CA ASP A 270 -18.68 13.31 -0.92
C ASP A 270 -17.44 14.08 -0.47
N GLU A 271 -17.29 14.34 0.84
CA GLU A 271 -16.11 15.01 1.38
C GLU A 271 -14.85 14.13 1.26
N VAL A 272 -14.97 12.83 1.51
CA VAL A 272 -13.86 11.88 1.30
C VAL A 272 -13.42 11.90 -0.15
N VAL A 273 -14.34 11.77 -1.10
CA VAL A 273 -14.04 11.80 -2.54
C VAL A 273 -13.39 13.13 -2.94
N LYS A 274 -13.89 14.25 -2.43
CA LYS A 274 -13.28 15.56 -2.65
C LYS A 274 -11.85 15.65 -2.11
N GLN A 275 -11.59 15.14 -0.89
CA GLN A 275 -10.23 15.08 -0.34
C GLN A 275 -9.29 14.26 -1.23
N VAL A 276 -9.76 13.10 -1.71
CA VAL A 276 -8.98 12.24 -2.61
C VAL A 276 -8.74 12.93 -3.95
N LEU A 277 -9.78 13.52 -4.56
CA LEU A 277 -9.70 14.21 -5.87
C LEU A 277 -8.64 15.32 -5.86
N THR A 278 -8.53 16.08 -4.77
CA THR A 278 -7.53 17.15 -4.65
C THR A 278 -6.10 16.65 -4.48
N GLN A 279 -5.92 15.37 -4.17
CA GLN A 279 -4.63 14.74 -3.88
C GLN A 279 -4.20 13.70 -4.93
N THR A 280 -5.05 13.47 -5.94
CA THR A 280 -4.78 12.53 -7.04
C THR A 280 -4.91 13.24 -8.38
N THR A 281 -4.37 12.63 -9.43
CA THR A 281 -4.51 13.11 -10.80
C THR A 281 -4.95 11.98 -11.72
N GLY A 282 -5.72 12.32 -12.77
CA GLY A 282 -6.11 11.36 -13.81
C GLY A 282 -7.25 10.43 -13.43
N PHE A 283 -8.03 10.77 -12.40
CA PHE A 283 -9.24 10.02 -12.02
C PHE A 283 -10.47 10.92 -12.12
N PRO A 284 -11.51 10.52 -12.88
CA PRO A 284 -12.82 11.15 -12.79
C PRO A 284 -13.40 11.02 -11.38
N GLU A 285 -14.04 12.06 -10.88
CA GLU A 285 -14.63 12.09 -9.52
C GLU A 285 -15.56 10.88 -9.28
N LYS A 286 -16.44 10.58 -10.25
CA LYS A 286 -17.34 9.42 -10.19
C LYS A 286 -16.57 8.10 -10.02
N SER A 287 -15.43 7.94 -10.68
CA SER A 287 -14.62 6.72 -10.54
C SER A 287 -14.01 6.57 -9.15
N LEU A 288 -13.64 7.67 -8.49
CA LEU A 288 -13.16 7.65 -7.10
C LEU A 288 -14.30 7.28 -6.14
N TRP A 289 -15.50 7.85 -6.36
CA TRP A 289 -16.67 7.48 -5.58
C TRP A 289 -17.03 6.00 -5.76
N MET A 290 -17.05 5.52 -7.01
CA MET A 290 -17.29 4.10 -7.32
C MET A 290 -16.30 3.18 -6.62
N ALA A 291 -15.04 3.55 -6.57
CA ALA A 291 -13.98 2.75 -5.99
C ALA A 291 -14.23 2.44 -4.50
N LEU A 292 -14.68 3.42 -3.74
CA LEU A 292 -14.84 3.26 -2.30
C LEU A 292 -16.28 2.91 -1.88
N TYR A 293 -17.28 3.46 -2.57
CA TYR A 293 -18.66 3.46 -2.07
C TYR A 293 -19.65 2.71 -2.95
N ALA A 294 -19.39 2.51 -4.26
CA ALA A 294 -20.42 1.92 -5.13
C ALA A 294 -20.82 0.52 -4.68
N THR A 295 -22.12 0.26 -4.75
CA THR A 295 -22.67 -1.09 -4.65
C THR A 295 -22.49 -1.79 -5.99
N TYR A 296 -21.78 -2.90 -5.99
CA TYR A 296 -21.65 -3.78 -7.15
C TYR A 296 -22.58 -4.99 -7.01
N PRO A 297 -23.17 -5.49 -8.12
CA PRO A 297 -23.92 -6.74 -8.11
C PRO A 297 -23.05 -7.92 -7.61
N LYS A 298 -23.70 -8.93 -7.03
CA LYS A 298 -23.02 -10.13 -6.55
C LYS A 298 -22.25 -10.83 -7.67
N GLU A 299 -22.79 -10.85 -8.87
CA GLU A 299 -22.19 -11.47 -10.07
C GLU A 299 -20.89 -10.75 -10.54
N GLN A 300 -20.67 -9.56 -10.01
CA GLN A 300 -19.46 -8.76 -10.23
C GLN A 300 -18.55 -8.76 -8.99
N GLY A 301 -18.78 -9.65 -8.03
CA GLY A 301 -18.04 -9.72 -6.79
C GLY A 301 -18.28 -8.53 -5.86
N GLY A 302 -19.51 -8.01 -5.84
CA GLY A 302 -19.89 -6.93 -4.92
C GLY A 302 -19.94 -7.38 -3.47
N THR A 303 -19.55 -6.49 -2.56
CA THR A 303 -19.52 -6.73 -1.11
C THR A 303 -20.02 -5.52 -0.33
N ASN A 304 -20.55 -5.78 0.85
CA ASN A 304 -20.88 -4.77 1.85
C ASN A 304 -20.57 -5.36 3.24
N PRO A 305 -19.69 -4.75 4.03
CA PRO A 305 -19.04 -3.46 3.76
C PRO A 305 -17.97 -3.55 2.65
N ARG A 306 -17.56 -2.37 2.16
CA ARG A 306 -16.49 -2.22 1.16
C ARG A 306 -15.12 -2.41 1.79
N ILE A 307 -14.91 -1.85 2.98
CA ILE A 307 -13.68 -1.99 3.77
C ILE A 307 -14.08 -2.18 5.23
N GLU A 308 -13.53 -3.18 5.88
CA GLU A 308 -13.54 -3.30 7.32
C GLU A 308 -12.34 -2.55 7.91
N LEU A 309 -12.54 -1.87 9.04
CA LEU A 309 -11.52 -1.06 9.69
C LEU A 309 -11.18 -1.65 11.07
N PRO A 310 -10.29 -2.64 11.11
CA PRO A 310 -9.84 -3.24 12.37
C PRO A 310 -9.07 -2.25 13.24
N PHE A 311 -8.25 -1.37 12.64
CA PHE A 311 -7.29 -0.49 13.29
C PHE A 311 -6.17 -1.24 14.04
N ALA A 312 -6.53 -2.26 14.84
CA ALA A 312 -5.60 -3.13 15.58
C ALA A 312 -5.52 -4.54 14.96
N PHE A 313 -4.60 -5.36 15.47
CA PHE A 313 -4.25 -6.66 14.91
C PHE A 313 -5.15 -7.79 15.46
N THR A 314 -6.33 -7.93 14.91
CA THR A 314 -7.26 -9.02 15.22
C THR A 314 -6.67 -10.40 14.83
N PRO A 315 -7.24 -11.52 15.31
CA PRO A 315 -6.84 -12.85 14.83
C PRO A 315 -6.94 -12.99 13.30
N GLU A 316 -7.94 -12.39 12.67
CA GLU A 316 -8.07 -12.37 11.20
C GLU A 316 -6.90 -11.65 10.55
N VAL A 317 -6.56 -10.44 10.99
CA VAL A 317 -5.42 -9.67 10.47
C VAL A 317 -4.11 -10.43 10.62
N LYS A 318 -3.87 -11.06 11.78
CA LYS A 318 -2.69 -11.92 12.00
C LYS A 318 -2.66 -13.10 11.04
N GLY A 319 -3.82 -13.69 10.75
CA GLY A 319 -3.97 -14.75 9.74
C GLY A 319 -3.65 -14.27 8.32
N LEU A 320 -4.06 -13.05 7.94
CA LEU A 320 -3.73 -12.43 6.66
C LEU A 320 -2.23 -12.16 6.53
N ILE A 321 -1.59 -11.62 7.57
CA ILE A 321 -0.11 -11.46 7.60
C ILE A 321 0.57 -12.81 7.36
N LYS A 322 0.14 -13.86 8.08
CA LYS A 322 0.73 -15.20 7.92
C LYS A 322 0.58 -15.71 6.49
N LYS A 323 -0.60 -15.60 5.88
CA LYS A 323 -0.83 -15.98 4.48
C LYS A 323 0.09 -15.22 3.53
N GLY A 324 0.28 -13.92 3.75
CA GLY A 324 1.21 -13.10 2.97
C GLY A 324 2.66 -13.57 3.09
N VAL A 325 3.11 -13.91 4.31
CA VAL A 325 4.44 -14.47 4.57
C VAL A 325 4.60 -15.82 3.86
N ASP A 326 3.65 -16.73 4.02
CA ASP A 326 3.67 -18.07 3.39
C ASP A 326 3.77 -17.94 1.85
N PHE A 327 2.96 -17.05 1.26
CA PHE A 327 3.01 -16.78 -0.18
C PHE A 327 4.36 -16.23 -0.62
N LEU A 328 4.85 -15.17 0.01
CA LEU A 328 6.13 -14.57 -0.34
C LEU A 328 7.29 -15.55 -0.20
N HIS A 329 7.28 -16.38 0.84
CA HIS A 329 8.27 -17.43 1.02
C HIS A 329 8.19 -18.48 -0.09
N SER A 330 6.98 -18.92 -0.47
CA SER A 330 6.78 -19.92 -1.53
C SER A 330 7.31 -19.47 -2.89
N ILE A 331 7.20 -18.17 -3.19
CA ILE A 331 7.71 -17.58 -4.44
C ILE A 331 9.14 -17.03 -4.32
N LYS A 332 9.82 -17.29 -3.20
CA LYS A 332 11.18 -16.80 -2.87
C LYS A 332 11.30 -15.26 -2.85
N GLY A 333 10.21 -14.56 -2.56
CA GLY A 333 10.17 -13.12 -2.36
C GLY A 333 10.79 -12.69 -1.02
N ILE A 334 10.76 -13.58 -0.03
CA ILE A 334 11.43 -13.45 1.26
C ILE A 334 12.16 -14.76 1.60
N ASN A 335 13.20 -14.68 2.45
CA ASN A 335 14.05 -15.83 2.79
C ASN A 335 13.53 -16.63 3.99
N SER A 336 12.83 -15.98 4.93
CA SER A 336 12.33 -16.62 6.15
C SER A 336 10.86 -16.99 6.03
N PRO A 337 10.43 -18.15 6.50
CA PRO A 337 9.01 -18.52 6.58
C PRO A 337 8.27 -17.81 7.73
N GLU A 338 8.98 -17.04 8.56
CA GLU A 338 8.43 -16.30 9.69
C GLU A 338 9.01 -14.90 9.76
N LEU A 339 8.22 -13.97 10.25
CA LEU A 339 8.68 -12.62 10.58
C LEU A 339 9.39 -12.64 11.94
N ARG A 340 10.35 -11.72 12.10
CA ARG A 340 10.94 -11.46 13.41
C ARG A 340 9.89 -10.88 14.38
N PRO A 341 10.02 -11.09 15.70
CA PRO A 341 9.01 -10.64 16.67
C PRO A 341 8.68 -9.14 16.60
N GLU A 342 9.69 -8.30 16.33
CA GLU A 342 9.53 -6.84 16.28
C GLU A 342 8.93 -6.34 14.97
N ALA A 343 8.77 -7.20 13.95
CA ALA A 343 8.23 -6.81 12.65
C ALA A 343 6.80 -6.24 12.74
N VAL A 344 6.02 -6.71 13.71
CA VAL A 344 4.63 -6.29 13.96
C VAL A 344 4.48 -5.85 15.39
N MET A 345 4.25 -4.56 15.62
CA MET A 345 4.17 -3.94 16.93
C MET A 345 2.72 -3.59 17.28
N THR A 346 2.00 -4.56 17.83
CA THR A 346 0.56 -4.43 18.10
C THR A 346 0.23 -3.43 19.23
N GLN A 347 1.15 -3.26 20.17
CA GLN A 347 0.93 -2.50 21.42
C GLN A 347 0.55 -1.03 21.20
N PHE A 348 0.96 -0.42 20.08
CA PHE A 348 0.63 0.99 19.83
C PHE A 348 -0.83 1.18 19.45
N ALA A 349 -1.35 0.36 18.53
CA ALA A 349 -2.76 0.41 18.14
C ALA A 349 -3.67 0.01 19.31
N ASP A 350 -3.29 -1.04 20.06
CA ASP A 350 -4.01 -1.49 21.25
C ASP A 350 -4.08 -0.39 22.32
N ALA A 351 -2.96 0.28 22.61
CA ALA A 351 -2.91 1.38 23.59
C ALA A 351 -3.79 2.58 23.20
N VAL A 352 -3.84 2.92 21.88
CA VAL A 352 -4.73 3.99 21.40
C VAL A 352 -6.20 3.61 21.56
N LEU A 353 -6.58 2.36 21.24
CA LEU A 353 -7.96 1.90 21.44
C LEU A 353 -8.35 1.89 22.91
N GLU A 354 -7.46 1.43 23.79
CA GLU A 354 -7.70 1.43 25.24
C GLU A 354 -7.93 2.85 25.78
N GLU A 355 -7.04 3.78 25.45
CA GLU A 355 -7.17 5.20 25.84
C GLU A 355 -8.47 5.84 25.35
N ARG A 356 -8.85 5.54 24.10
CA ARG A 356 -10.06 6.05 23.47
C ARG A 356 -11.32 5.24 23.87
N LYS A 357 -11.18 4.22 24.74
CA LYS A 357 -12.26 3.30 25.16
C LYS A 357 -13.02 2.69 23.99
N MET A 358 -12.29 2.33 22.94
CA MET A 358 -12.81 1.72 21.73
C MET A 358 -12.35 0.26 21.61
N LYS A 359 -13.06 -0.49 20.77
CA LYS A 359 -12.72 -1.89 20.47
C LYS A 359 -12.52 -2.07 18.97
N SER A 360 -11.64 -3.01 18.60
CA SER A 360 -11.50 -3.46 17.22
C SER A 360 -12.61 -4.47 16.86
N PRO A 361 -13.21 -4.41 15.65
CA PRO A 361 -13.04 -3.36 14.64
C PRO A 361 -13.71 -2.04 15.07
N ILE A 362 -13.17 -0.92 14.58
CA ILE A 362 -13.73 0.41 14.90
C ILE A 362 -14.91 0.81 14.03
N GLY A 363 -15.15 0.07 12.97
CA GLY A 363 -16.24 0.29 12.01
C GLY A 363 -15.91 -0.30 10.64
N ALA A 364 -16.66 0.14 9.64
CA ALA A 364 -16.50 -0.27 8.26
C ALA A 364 -16.99 0.83 7.30
N VAL A 365 -16.45 0.85 6.11
CA VAL A 365 -16.93 1.72 5.01
C VAL A 365 -18.10 1.01 4.33
N PRO A 366 -19.32 1.59 4.31
CA PRO A 366 -20.46 0.94 3.71
C PRO A 366 -20.44 1.03 2.18
N ALA A 367 -21.06 0.06 1.52
CA ALA A 367 -21.48 0.25 0.13
C ALA A 367 -22.72 1.14 0.09
N LEU A 368 -22.76 2.07 -0.88
CA LEU A 368 -23.83 3.03 -1.05
C LEU A 368 -24.50 2.85 -2.42
N PRO A 369 -25.81 3.12 -2.54
CA PRO A 369 -26.48 3.12 -3.84
C PRO A 369 -26.00 4.29 -4.70
N ASP A 370 -26.09 4.17 -6.02
CA ASP A 370 -25.67 5.24 -6.97
C ASP A 370 -26.37 6.58 -6.72
N SER A 371 -27.60 6.57 -6.16
CA SER A 371 -28.34 7.78 -5.76
C SER A 371 -27.70 8.56 -4.62
N ALA A 372 -26.73 7.98 -3.92
CA ALA A 372 -25.96 8.66 -2.88
C ALA A 372 -24.74 9.43 -3.42
N TYR A 373 -24.47 9.35 -4.72
CA TYR A 373 -23.44 10.17 -5.37
C TYR A 373 -24.00 11.55 -5.72
N HIS A 374 -23.43 12.61 -5.16
CA HIS A 374 -23.84 13.99 -5.40
C HIS A 374 -22.78 14.83 -6.14
N GLY A 375 -21.69 14.19 -6.62
CA GLY A 375 -20.66 14.87 -7.42
C GLY A 375 -21.17 15.35 -8.79
N LYS A 376 -20.38 16.19 -9.45
CA LYS A 376 -20.69 16.80 -10.75
C LYS A 376 -20.32 15.89 -11.91
#